data_1ef678ecc8f6de17d76a5ec75c9ae178
#
_entry.id   1ef678ecc8f6de17d76a5ec75c9ae178
#
_cell.length_a   1.000
_cell.length_b   1.000
_cell.length_c   1.000
_cell.angle_alpha   90.00
_cell.angle_beta   90.00
_cell.angle_gamma   90.00
#
_symmetry.space_group_name_H-M   'P 1'
#
loop_
_entity.id
_entity.type
_entity.pdbx_description
1 polymer ?
#
loop_
_entity_poly.entity_id
_entity_poly.type
_entity_poly.pdbx_seq_one_letter_code
_entity_poly.pdbx_strand_id
1 'polypeptide(L)'
;MNTLKSFFQCFLVIAGVFWQSGYANTDEINLWAIGTAWAPDKSDVLYREYHFAEDPDLDLTTRVEYRRPDGSVFAEKAIDYSRSQTAPEIQHIDYRNTARINTEFLEDARYAMIKVGFQAHDSNRYREELLTYRESVIVDAGFDPFVRKHWEQLIAGESVAAAMLVPSRLDTVEINLIKTGSHHCNGASVDIHCFVVRPAGILRVVGWFVDPIYIGYEQVSRRLQVFNGISNLRDDNDEPRNVLISFEYF
;
A
#
# COMPACT_ATOMS: atom_id res chain seq x y z
N MET A 1 70.50 30.96 -50.45
CA MET A 1 69.64 30.42 -51.48
C MET A 1 68.98 29.17 -50.89
N ASN A 2 67.91 29.31 -50.19
CA ASN A 2 67.06 28.21 -49.76
C ASN A 2 65.69 28.76 -49.39
N THR A 3 64.74 28.44 -50.17
CA THR A 3 63.33 28.85 -50.07
C THR A 3 62.60 28.04 -49.05
N LEU A 4 62.03 28.73 -48.02
CA LEU A 4 61.19 28.18 -47.00
C LEU A 4 59.75 28.13 -47.50
N LYS A 5 59.20 26.90 -47.71
CA LYS A 5 57.78 26.70 -48.01
C LYS A 5 57.02 26.54 -46.69
N SER A 6 56.17 27.53 -46.42
CA SER A 6 55.19 27.53 -45.32
C SER A 6 54.01 26.59 -45.64
N PHE A 7 53.76 25.59 -44.83
CA PHE A 7 52.56 24.75 -44.87
C PHE A 7 51.55 25.33 -43.90
N PHE A 8 50.46 25.88 -44.42
CA PHE A 8 49.28 26.27 -43.64
C PHE A 8 48.45 25.00 -43.43
N GLN A 9 48.43 24.50 -42.20
CA GLN A 9 47.49 23.46 -41.80
C GLN A 9 46.21 24.11 -41.27
N CYS A 10 45.14 23.92 -42.05
CA CYS A 10 43.79 24.34 -41.70
C CYS A 10 43.21 23.29 -40.73
N PHE A 11 43.09 23.67 -39.43
CA PHE A 11 42.36 22.83 -38.46
C PHE A 11 40.87 23.10 -38.58
N LEU A 12 40.15 22.11 -39.16
CA LEU A 12 38.70 22.04 -39.14
C LEU A 12 38.25 21.57 -37.74
N VAL A 13 37.75 22.53 -36.93
CA VAL A 13 37.10 22.22 -35.66
C VAL A 13 35.67 21.74 -36.01
N ILE A 14 35.44 20.45 -35.99
CA ILE A 14 34.10 19.89 -36.04
C ILE A 14 33.51 20.02 -34.62
N ALA A 15 32.68 21.02 -34.42
CA ALA A 15 31.84 21.12 -33.23
C ALA A 15 30.79 20.01 -33.28
N GLY A 16 31.07 18.90 -32.59
CA GLY A 16 30.11 17.85 -32.35
C GLY A 16 29.03 18.35 -31.39
N VAL A 17 27.87 18.67 -31.95
CA VAL A 17 26.66 18.91 -31.13
C VAL A 17 26.23 17.55 -30.56
N PHE A 18 26.63 17.27 -29.32
CA PHE A 18 26.05 16.20 -28.55
C PHE A 18 24.62 16.59 -28.21
N TRP A 19 23.67 16.04 -28.96
CA TRP A 19 22.29 15.96 -28.53
C TRP A 19 22.25 14.99 -27.35
N GLN A 20 22.29 15.52 -26.14
CA GLN A 20 21.85 14.79 -24.97
C GLN A 20 20.33 14.64 -25.14
N SER A 21 19.90 13.49 -25.62
CA SER A 21 18.53 13.02 -25.47
C SER A 21 18.34 12.85 -23.97
N GLY A 22 17.90 13.91 -23.29
CA GLY A 22 17.33 13.80 -21.97
C GLY A 22 16.11 12.91 -22.10
N TYR A 23 16.23 11.67 -21.69
CA TYR A 23 15.07 10.89 -21.30
C TYR A 23 14.52 11.64 -20.07
N ALA A 24 13.56 12.54 -20.32
CA ALA A 24 12.66 12.98 -19.28
C ALA A 24 11.87 11.72 -18.87
N ASN A 25 12.26 11.13 -17.77
CA ASN A 25 11.48 10.12 -17.08
C ASN A 25 10.31 10.90 -16.47
N THR A 26 9.25 11.11 -17.26
CA THR A 26 7.99 11.66 -16.79
C THR A 26 7.08 10.52 -16.34
N ASP A 27 7.55 9.73 -15.39
CA ASP A 27 6.66 9.06 -14.47
C ASP A 27 6.22 10.12 -13.44
N GLU A 28 5.36 11.05 -13.85
CA GLU A 28 4.60 11.87 -12.92
C GLU A 28 3.67 10.94 -12.14
N ILE A 29 4.22 10.35 -11.08
CA ILE A 29 3.42 9.65 -10.10
C ILE A 29 2.59 10.70 -9.40
N ASN A 30 1.31 10.77 -9.74
CA ASN A 30 0.41 11.79 -9.22
C ASN A 30 0.01 11.46 -7.79
N LEU A 31 0.21 12.41 -6.88
CA LEU A 31 -0.44 12.37 -5.57
C LEU A 31 -1.94 12.46 -5.78
N TRP A 32 -2.69 11.44 -5.37
CA TRP A 32 -4.12 11.38 -5.57
C TRP A 32 -4.93 11.29 -4.27
N ALA A 33 -4.28 10.89 -3.15
CA ALA A 33 -4.92 10.91 -1.85
C ALA A 33 -3.91 11.11 -0.72
N ILE A 34 -4.39 11.69 0.39
CA ILE A 34 -3.66 11.77 1.66
C ILE A 34 -4.51 11.15 2.75
N GLY A 35 -3.98 10.11 3.40
CA GLY A 35 -4.50 9.56 4.64
C GLY A 35 -3.86 10.27 5.84
N THR A 36 -4.66 10.87 6.72
CA THR A 36 -4.17 11.42 7.99
C THR A 36 -4.50 10.45 9.11
N ALA A 37 -3.46 9.87 9.72
CA ALA A 37 -3.58 8.96 10.84
C ALA A 37 -3.54 9.71 12.17
N TRP A 38 -4.59 9.54 12.95
CA TRP A 38 -4.81 10.13 14.25
C TRP A 38 -4.68 9.09 15.35
N ALA A 39 -4.34 9.53 16.56
CA ALA A 39 -4.61 8.75 17.75
C ALA A 39 -6.12 8.42 17.85
N PRO A 40 -6.54 7.31 18.48
CA PRO A 40 -7.95 6.90 18.52
C PRO A 40 -8.90 7.95 19.09
N ASP A 41 -8.43 8.80 20.01
CA ASP A 41 -9.15 9.94 20.60
C ASP A 41 -9.05 11.23 19.79
N LYS A 42 -8.37 11.20 18.64
CA LYS A 42 -8.07 12.35 17.77
C LYS A 42 -7.25 13.46 18.42
N SER A 43 -6.55 13.18 19.50
CA SER A 43 -5.71 14.18 20.18
C SER A 43 -4.55 14.64 19.32
N ASP A 44 -3.92 13.70 18.59
CA ASP A 44 -2.69 13.94 17.86
C ASP A 44 -2.68 13.31 16.47
N VAL A 45 -2.06 13.99 15.50
CA VAL A 45 -1.68 13.40 14.22
C VAL A 45 -0.42 12.58 14.42
N LEU A 46 -0.53 11.28 14.18
CA LEU A 46 0.57 10.33 14.34
C LEU A 46 1.50 10.32 13.13
N TYR A 47 0.89 10.26 11.94
CA TYR A 47 1.58 10.29 10.64
C TYR A 47 0.60 10.63 9.51
N ARG A 48 1.14 10.81 8.29
CA ARG A 48 0.34 10.90 7.06
C ARG A 48 0.82 9.89 6.04
N GLU A 49 -0.13 9.37 5.29
CA GLU A 49 0.06 8.47 4.14
C GLU A 49 -0.15 9.29 2.87
N TYR A 50 0.89 9.44 2.06
CA TYR A 50 0.80 10.09 0.75
C TYR A 50 0.68 9.02 -0.31
N HIS A 51 -0.51 8.90 -0.90
CA HIS A 51 -0.85 7.89 -1.89
C HIS A 51 -0.64 8.43 -3.28
N PHE A 52 0.19 7.74 -4.05
CA PHE A 52 0.49 8.08 -5.44
C PHE A 52 -0.07 7.00 -6.36
N ALA A 53 -0.62 7.41 -7.51
CA ALA A 53 -1.12 6.54 -8.55
C ALA A 53 -0.45 6.88 -9.89
N GLU A 54 -0.16 5.88 -10.71
CA GLU A 54 0.25 6.09 -12.10
C GLU A 54 -0.92 6.62 -12.92
N ASP A 55 -2.11 6.07 -12.69
CA ASP A 55 -3.38 6.49 -13.29
C ASP A 55 -4.43 6.65 -12.18
N PRO A 56 -4.73 7.90 -11.76
CA PRO A 56 -5.74 8.18 -10.73
C PRO A 56 -7.15 7.71 -11.09
N ASP A 57 -7.48 7.57 -12.38
CA ASP A 57 -8.81 7.11 -12.83
C ASP A 57 -9.04 5.62 -12.54
N LEU A 58 -7.98 4.85 -12.29
CA LEU A 58 -8.09 3.45 -11.89
C LEU A 58 -8.36 3.26 -10.41
N ASP A 59 -8.27 4.32 -9.59
CA ASP A 59 -8.39 4.26 -8.13
C ASP A 59 -7.43 3.23 -7.47
N LEU A 60 -6.21 3.09 -8.01
CA LEU A 60 -5.20 2.17 -7.53
C LEU A 60 -3.95 2.92 -7.10
N THR A 61 -3.62 2.83 -5.82
CA THR A 61 -2.37 3.36 -5.28
C THR A 61 -1.20 2.47 -5.65
N THR A 62 -0.21 3.00 -6.38
CA THR A 62 1.00 2.24 -6.75
C THR A 62 2.19 2.52 -5.85
N ARG A 63 2.17 3.64 -5.11
CA ARG A 63 3.19 3.98 -4.11
C ARG A 63 2.57 4.70 -2.92
N VAL A 64 3.07 4.42 -1.71
CA VAL A 64 2.73 5.16 -0.49
C VAL A 64 4.00 5.62 0.20
N GLU A 65 4.05 6.89 0.58
CA GLU A 65 5.04 7.42 1.51
C GLU A 65 4.39 7.70 2.85
N TYR A 66 4.98 7.18 3.90
CA TYR A 66 4.56 7.43 5.27
C TYR A 66 5.43 8.53 5.87
N ARG A 67 4.81 9.64 6.25
CA ARG A 67 5.51 10.84 6.74
C ARG A 67 5.11 11.19 8.16
N ARG A 68 6.10 11.57 8.96
CA ARG A 68 5.86 12.16 10.28
C ARG A 68 5.13 13.51 10.16
N PRO A 69 4.60 14.07 11.26
CA PRO A 69 3.97 15.40 11.24
C PRO A 69 4.88 16.52 10.73
N ASP A 70 6.21 16.38 10.89
CA ASP A 70 7.23 17.31 10.39
C ASP A 70 7.53 17.17 8.88
N GLY A 71 6.88 16.20 8.21
CA GLY A 71 7.02 15.92 6.78
C GLY A 71 8.13 14.94 6.41
N SER A 72 8.96 14.49 7.37
CA SER A 72 10.02 13.51 7.10
C SER A 72 9.44 12.13 6.78
N VAL A 73 9.92 11.52 5.68
CA VAL A 73 9.54 10.15 5.29
C VAL A 73 10.21 9.15 6.24
N PHE A 74 9.43 8.21 6.77
CA PHE A 74 9.96 7.16 7.64
C PHE A 74 9.68 5.74 7.15
N ALA A 75 8.73 5.56 6.21
CA ALA A 75 8.47 4.29 5.56
C ALA A 75 7.95 4.52 4.15
N GLU A 76 8.12 3.52 3.28
CA GLU A 76 7.62 3.53 1.92
C GLU A 76 7.02 2.17 1.55
N LYS A 77 6.09 2.20 0.60
CA LYS A 77 5.48 1.01 0.03
C LYS A 77 5.35 1.19 -1.49
N ALA A 78 5.85 0.23 -2.26
CA ALA A 78 5.55 0.07 -3.67
C ALA A 78 4.55 -1.07 -3.87
N ILE A 79 3.64 -0.93 -4.83
CA ILE A 79 2.52 -1.85 -5.06
C ILE A 79 2.38 -2.08 -6.55
N ASP A 80 2.42 -3.34 -6.98
CA ASP A 80 2.20 -3.74 -8.36
C ASP A 80 0.96 -4.65 -8.46
N TYR A 81 -0.06 -4.16 -9.17
CA TYR A 81 -1.32 -4.87 -9.39
C TYR A 81 -1.36 -5.67 -10.70
N SER A 82 -0.29 -5.71 -11.47
CA SER A 82 -0.24 -6.31 -12.81
C SER A 82 -0.69 -7.78 -12.84
N ARG A 83 -0.47 -8.52 -11.75
CA ARG A 83 -0.79 -9.95 -11.64
C ARG A 83 -2.12 -10.20 -10.92
N SER A 84 -2.46 -9.41 -9.91
CA SER A 84 -3.68 -9.56 -9.13
C SER A 84 -4.05 -8.25 -8.44
N GLN A 85 -5.31 -7.83 -8.56
CA GLN A 85 -5.79 -6.65 -7.85
C GLN A 85 -5.99 -6.89 -6.35
N THR A 86 -6.40 -8.10 -5.94
CA THR A 86 -6.65 -8.43 -4.54
C THR A 86 -5.42 -8.96 -3.81
N ALA A 87 -4.44 -9.46 -4.56
CA ALA A 87 -3.16 -9.93 -4.02
C ALA A 87 -2.00 -9.32 -4.82
N PRO A 88 -1.82 -7.98 -4.78
CA PRO A 88 -0.73 -7.31 -5.47
C PRO A 88 0.64 -7.69 -4.91
N GLU A 89 1.67 -7.47 -5.69
CA GLU A 89 3.04 -7.53 -5.21
C GLU A 89 3.34 -6.27 -4.37
N ILE A 90 3.92 -6.47 -3.20
CA ILE A 90 4.21 -5.41 -2.24
C ILE A 90 5.70 -5.40 -1.94
N GLN A 91 6.28 -4.21 -1.94
CA GLN A 91 7.59 -3.95 -1.37
C GLN A 91 7.42 -2.83 -0.34
N HIS A 92 7.53 -3.17 0.94
CA HIS A 92 7.42 -2.21 2.04
C HIS A 92 8.70 -2.21 2.87
N ILE A 93 9.16 -1.02 3.22
CA ILE A 93 10.31 -0.80 4.10
C ILE A 93 9.99 0.30 5.13
N ASP A 94 10.30 0.00 6.38
CA ASP A 94 10.28 0.98 7.47
C ASP A 94 11.73 1.36 7.82
N TYR A 95 12.11 2.61 7.53
CA TYR A 95 13.47 3.12 7.73
C TYR A 95 13.82 3.35 9.19
N ARG A 96 12.83 3.39 10.09
CA ARG A 96 13.07 3.57 11.53
C ARG A 96 13.77 2.37 12.14
N ASN A 97 13.52 1.18 11.57
CA ASN A 97 13.84 -0.08 12.22
C ASN A 97 14.19 -1.22 11.26
N THR A 98 14.36 -0.89 9.97
CA THR A 98 14.71 -1.85 8.90
C THR A 98 13.70 -2.99 8.67
N ALA A 99 12.50 -2.92 9.24
CA ALA A 99 11.45 -3.90 8.98
C ALA A 99 11.06 -3.91 7.49
N ARG A 100 10.86 -5.09 6.93
CA ARG A 100 10.55 -5.27 5.50
C ARG A 100 9.44 -6.29 5.30
N ILE A 101 8.60 -6.01 4.31
CA ILE A 101 7.59 -6.93 3.80
C ILE A 101 7.74 -6.96 2.29
N ASN A 102 7.83 -8.18 1.72
CA ASN A 102 7.79 -8.36 0.28
C ASN A 102 6.75 -9.43 -0.04
N THR A 103 5.96 -9.20 -1.08
CA THR A 103 5.13 -10.24 -1.68
C THR A 103 5.42 -10.32 -3.17
N GLU A 104 5.44 -11.52 -3.71
CA GLU A 104 5.67 -11.82 -5.11
C GLU A 104 4.62 -12.83 -5.57
N PHE A 105 3.95 -12.54 -6.68
CA PHE A 105 2.94 -13.44 -7.24
C PHE A 105 3.59 -14.38 -8.24
N LEU A 106 3.62 -15.67 -7.90
CA LEU A 106 4.22 -16.72 -8.71
C LEU A 106 3.13 -17.55 -9.35
N GLU A 107 3.20 -17.70 -10.67
CA GLU A 107 2.26 -18.50 -11.43
C GLU A 107 2.99 -19.45 -12.34
N ASP A 108 2.65 -20.74 -12.26
CA ASP A 108 3.02 -21.74 -13.25
C ASP A 108 1.77 -22.31 -13.93
N ALA A 109 1.93 -23.23 -14.86
CA ALA A 109 0.80 -23.83 -15.60
C ALA A 109 -0.22 -24.56 -14.72
N ARG A 110 0.03 -24.77 -13.44
CA ARG A 110 -0.81 -25.57 -12.54
C ARG A 110 -1.20 -24.86 -11.25
N TYR A 111 -0.36 -23.92 -10.77
CA TYR A 111 -0.54 -23.34 -9.44
C TYR A 111 -0.21 -21.86 -9.47
N ALA A 112 -1.04 -21.06 -8.82
CA ALA A 112 -0.74 -19.69 -8.43
C ALA A 112 -0.37 -19.66 -6.94
N MET A 113 0.75 -19.02 -6.62
CA MET A 113 1.32 -18.94 -5.28
C MET A 113 1.64 -17.50 -4.96
N ILE A 114 1.64 -17.16 -3.69
CA ILE A 114 2.18 -15.90 -3.18
C ILE A 114 3.42 -16.25 -2.35
N LYS A 115 4.57 -15.76 -2.77
CA LYS A 115 5.76 -15.77 -1.95
C LYS A 115 5.71 -14.57 -1.03
N VAL A 116 5.72 -14.79 0.26
CA VAL A 116 5.74 -13.74 1.27
C VAL A 116 7.05 -13.74 2.00
N GLY A 117 7.70 -12.57 2.08
CA GLY A 117 8.93 -12.35 2.83
C GLY A 117 8.69 -11.34 3.95
N PHE A 118 9.25 -11.60 5.11
CA PHE A 118 9.12 -10.76 6.29
C PHE A 118 10.41 -10.68 7.10
N GLN A 119 10.80 -9.44 7.41
CA GLN A 119 11.86 -9.11 8.37
C GLN A 119 11.25 -8.21 9.45
N ALA A 120 11.33 -8.67 10.70
CA ALA A 120 10.84 -7.89 11.84
C ALA A 120 11.79 -6.73 12.16
N HIS A 121 11.30 -5.81 12.99
CA HIS A 121 12.05 -4.72 13.60
C HIS A 121 13.39 -5.20 14.17
N ASP A 122 14.45 -4.44 13.89
CA ASP A 122 15.82 -4.69 14.37
C ASP A 122 16.31 -6.16 14.27
N SER A 123 15.72 -6.92 13.36
CA SER A 123 16.07 -8.31 13.12
C SER A 123 16.91 -8.43 11.85
N ASN A 124 18.02 -9.14 11.95
CA ASN A 124 18.79 -9.56 10.78
C ASN A 124 18.20 -10.82 10.10
N ARG A 125 17.10 -11.36 10.64
CA ARG A 125 16.49 -12.59 10.12
C ARG A 125 15.35 -12.26 9.19
N TYR A 126 15.60 -12.39 7.89
CA TYR A 126 14.57 -12.44 6.87
C TYR A 126 14.00 -13.85 6.76
N ARG A 127 12.67 -13.99 6.73
CA ARG A 127 11.96 -15.28 6.60
C ARG A 127 11.06 -15.21 5.38
N GLU A 128 10.90 -16.33 4.70
CA GLU A 128 10.03 -16.46 3.54
C GLU A 128 9.14 -17.69 3.65
N GLU A 129 7.96 -17.63 3.02
CA GLU A 129 7.03 -18.76 2.89
C GLU A 129 6.30 -18.67 1.55
N LEU A 130 5.87 -19.81 1.03
CA LEU A 130 5.06 -19.93 -0.18
C LEU A 130 3.63 -20.31 0.22
N LEU A 131 2.68 -19.44 -0.11
CA LEU A 131 1.27 -19.64 0.18
C LEU A 131 0.50 -19.92 -1.10
N THR A 132 -0.45 -20.86 -1.06
CA THR A 132 -1.34 -21.11 -2.19
C THR A 132 -2.25 -19.90 -2.40
N TYR A 133 -2.22 -19.31 -3.60
CA TYR A 133 -3.17 -18.28 -3.98
C TYR A 133 -4.57 -18.86 -4.20
N ARG A 134 -5.58 -18.15 -3.72
CA ARG A 134 -7.00 -18.34 -4.00
C ARG A 134 -7.60 -16.94 -4.22
N GLU A 135 -8.68 -16.84 -4.97
CA GLU A 135 -9.36 -15.56 -5.23
C GLU A 135 -9.85 -14.83 -3.96
N SER A 136 -10.03 -15.57 -2.87
CA SER A 136 -10.38 -15.00 -1.56
C SER A 136 -9.19 -14.41 -0.80
N VAL A 137 -7.94 -14.60 -1.29
CA VAL A 137 -6.75 -14.07 -0.62
C VAL A 137 -6.64 -12.57 -0.87
N ILE A 138 -6.41 -11.84 0.21
CA ILE A 138 -6.18 -10.40 0.21
C ILE A 138 -4.76 -10.12 0.73
N VAL A 139 -4.03 -9.31 -0.01
CA VAL A 139 -2.71 -8.83 0.38
C VAL A 139 -2.74 -7.30 0.51
N ASP A 140 -2.59 -6.78 1.74
CA ASP A 140 -2.41 -5.35 2.05
C ASP A 140 -3.34 -4.42 1.24
N ALA A 141 -2.78 -3.63 0.30
CA ALA A 141 -3.51 -2.69 -0.56
C ALA A 141 -4.55 -3.35 -1.48
N GLY A 142 -4.51 -4.67 -1.66
CA GLY A 142 -5.53 -5.43 -2.36
C GLY A 142 -6.88 -5.49 -1.63
N PHE A 143 -6.92 -5.00 -0.38
CA PHE A 143 -8.16 -4.95 0.40
C PHE A 143 -9.21 -4.03 -0.24
N ASP A 144 -8.81 -2.87 -0.73
CA ASP A 144 -9.70 -1.90 -1.36
C ASP A 144 -10.33 -2.44 -2.67
N PRO A 145 -9.57 -2.97 -3.64
CA PRO A 145 -10.13 -3.69 -4.78
C PRO A 145 -11.06 -4.85 -4.40
N PHE A 146 -10.74 -5.59 -3.32
CA PHE A 146 -11.60 -6.67 -2.84
C PHE A 146 -12.96 -6.16 -2.36
N VAL A 147 -13.01 -5.07 -1.59
CA VAL A 147 -14.26 -4.45 -1.15
C VAL A 147 -15.09 -3.99 -2.35
N ARG A 148 -14.46 -3.32 -3.34
CA ARG A 148 -15.14 -2.87 -4.56
C ARG A 148 -15.68 -4.03 -5.41
N LYS A 149 -14.93 -5.13 -5.51
CA LYS A 149 -15.37 -6.36 -6.20
C LYS A 149 -16.65 -6.95 -5.57
N HIS A 150 -16.77 -6.88 -4.25
CA HIS A 150 -17.89 -7.45 -3.49
C HIS A 150 -18.92 -6.41 -3.03
N TRP A 151 -18.89 -5.22 -3.63
CA TRP A 151 -19.68 -4.06 -3.18
C TRP A 151 -21.17 -4.36 -3.04
N GLU A 152 -21.79 -4.93 -4.07
CA GLU A 152 -23.24 -5.18 -4.09
C GLU A 152 -23.66 -6.16 -2.99
N GLN A 153 -22.89 -7.20 -2.75
CA GLN A 153 -23.13 -8.16 -1.66
C GLN A 153 -23.01 -7.46 -0.28
N LEU A 154 -21.96 -6.66 -0.11
CA LEU A 154 -21.71 -5.95 1.15
C LEU A 154 -22.80 -4.94 1.46
N ILE A 155 -23.24 -4.11 0.49
CA ILE A 155 -24.32 -3.13 0.72
C ILE A 155 -25.67 -3.79 0.94
N ALA A 156 -25.91 -4.98 0.37
CA ALA A 156 -27.09 -5.79 0.68
C ALA A 156 -27.09 -6.39 2.10
N GLY A 157 -25.97 -6.25 2.84
CA GLY A 157 -25.82 -6.77 4.19
C GLY A 157 -25.34 -8.22 4.26
N GLU A 158 -24.90 -8.78 3.13
CA GLU A 158 -24.31 -10.12 3.11
C GLU A 158 -22.92 -10.10 3.77
N SER A 159 -22.55 -11.24 4.36
CA SER A 159 -21.20 -11.47 4.87
C SER A 159 -20.31 -12.00 3.76
N VAL A 160 -19.17 -11.33 3.53
CA VAL A 160 -18.17 -11.77 2.56
C VAL A 160 -16.94 -12.31 3.29
N ALA A 161 -16.60 -13.57 3.02
CA ALA A 161 -15.42 -14.22 3.60
C ALA A 161 -14.18 -13.96 2.75
N ALA A 162 -13.03 -13.78 3.42
CA ALA A 162 -11.73 -13.62 2.79
C ALA A 162 -10.61 -14.22 3.65
N ALA A 163 -9.44 -14.45 3.04
CA ALA A 163 -8.22 -14.88 3.71
C ALA A 163 -7.19 -13.74 3.62
N MET A 164 -7.01 -12.97 4.70
CA MET A 164 -6.10 -11.83 4.72
C MET A 164 -4.68 -12.29 5.08
N LEU A 165 -3.70 -11.93 4.24
CA LEU A 165 -2.30 -12.19 4.51
C LEU A 165 -1.83 -11.40 5.73
N VAL A 166 -1.16 -12.08 6.66
CA VAL A 166 -0.48 -11.48 7.83
C VAL A 166 1.01 -11.75 7.68
N PRO A 167 1.81 -10.80 7.14
CA PRO A 167 3.21 -11.03 6.78
C PRO A 167 4.08 -11.50 7.95
N SER A 168 3.88 -10.96 9.14
CA SER A 168 4.64 -11.35 10.34
C SER A 168 4.43 -12.82 10.74
N ARG A 169 3.31 -13.43 10.34
CA ARG A 169 3.01 -14.86 10.55
C ARG A 169 3.44 -15.72 9.37
N LEU A 170 3.69 -15.11 8.21
CA LEU A 170 3.91 -15.78 6.92
C LEU A 170 2.72 -16.70 6.57
N ASP A 171 1.50 -16.25 6.88
CA ASP A 171 0.26 -17.05 6.73
C ASP A 171 -0.94 -16.12 6.54
N THR A 172 -2.07 -16.70 6.17
CA THR A 172 -3.35 -16.00 6.05
C THR A 172 -4.23 -16.21 7.29
N VAL A 173 -5.10 -15.24 7.55
CA VAL A 173 -6.14 -15.32 8.57
C VAL A 173 -7.49 -15.17 7.89
N GLU A 174 -8.38 -16.13 8.14
CA GLU A 174 -9.76 -16.05 7.66
C GLU A 174 -10.50 -14.92 8.37
N ILE A 175 -11.12 -14.05 7.56
CA ILE A 175 -11.89 -12.90 8.02
C ILE A 175 -13.27 -12.87 7.38
N ASN A 176 -14.19 -12.14 7.99
CA ASN A 176 -15.48 -11.78 7.43
C ASN A 176 -15.61 -10.26 7.37
N LEU A 177 -16.07 -9.75 6.22
CA LEU A 177 -16.52 -8.39 6.03
C LEU A 177 -18.04 -8.36 6.12
N ILE A 178 -18.58 -7.43 6.91
CA ILE A 178 -20.03 -7.30 7.14
C ILE A 178 -20.37 -5.82 7.22
N LYS A 179 -21.46 -5.38 6.58
CA LYS A 179 -21.98 -4.02 6.73
C LYS A 179 -22.40 -3.76 8.18
N THR A 180 -22.09 -2.59 8.68
CA THR A 180 -22.44 -2.17 10.04
C THR A 180 -22.99 -0.73 10.07
N GLY A 181 -23.39 -0.25 11.24
CA GLY A 181 -23.88 1.12 11.40
C GLY A 181 -22.78 2.16 11.14
N SER A 182 -23.13 3.26 10.46
CA SER A 182 -22.18 4.33 10.09
C SER A 182 -21.50 5.00 11.29
N HIS A 183 -22.12 4.94 12.48
CA HIS A 183 -21.54 5.49 13.72
C HIS A 183 -20.20 4.86 14.13
N HIS A 184 -19.85 3.68 13.61
CA HIS A 184 -18.55 3.05 13.83
C HIS A 184 -17.44 3.66 12.96
N CYS A 185 -17.80 4.36 11.87
CA CYS A 185 -16.88 5.02 10.96
C CYS A 185 -16.97 6.55 11.09
N ASN A 186 -17.05 7.06 12.31
CA ASN A 186 -17.13 8.49 12.59
C ASN A 186 -15.85 9.19 12.13
N GLY A 187 -16.01 10.25 11.32
CA GLY A 187 -14.90 11.06 10.81
C GLY A 187 -14.94 11.32 9.31
N ALA A 188 -15.83 10.64 8.57
CA ALA A 188 -16.09 10.98 7.18
C ALA A 188 -16.91 12.28 7.09
N SER A 189 -16.57 13.10 6.08
CA SER A 189 -17.30 14.33 5.73
C SER A 189 -18.45 14.11 4.75
N VAL A 190 -18.66 12.88 4.30
CA VAL A 190 -19.60 12.45 3.26
C VAL A 190 -20.44 11.27 3.73
N ASP A 191 -21.52 10.97 3.01
CA ASP A 191 -22.33 9.78 3.27
C ASP A 191 -21.54 8.50 2.96
N ILE A 192 -21.41 7.63 3.96
CA ILE A 192 -20.60 6.42 3.89
C ILE A 192 -21.38 5.14 4.18
N HIS A 193 -20.94 4.05 3.55
CA HIS A 193 -21.19 2.71 4.03
C HIS A 193 -20.04 2.27 4.93
N CYS A 194 -20.38 1.83 6.14
CA CYS A 194 -19.40 1.32 7.11
C CYS A 194 -19.44 -0.20 7.13
N PHE A 195 -18.26 -0.80 7.08
CA PHE A 195 -18.08 -2.25 7.17
C PHE A 195 -17.19 -2.57 8.37
N VAL A 196 -17.41 -3.74 8.94
CA VAL A 196 -16.55 -4.28 10.00
C VAL A 196 -15.84 -5.52 9.49
N VAL A 197 -14.54 -5.58 9.73
CA VAL A 197 -13.67 -6.73 9.49
C VAL A 197 -13.50 -7.48 10.79
N ARG A 198 -13.84 -8.77 10.80
CA ARG A 198 -13.73 -9.65 11.98
C ARG A 198 -13.05 -10.96 11.60
N PRO A 199 -12.23 -11.53 12.49
CA PRO A 199 -11.72 -12.87 12.31
C PRO A 199 -12.89 -13.88 12.16
N ALA A 200 -12.73 -14.83 11.25
CA ALA A 200 -13.66 -15.93 11.07
C ALA A 200 -13.29 -17.12 11.99
N GLY A 201 -14.29 -17.89 12.46
CA GLY A 201 -14.10 -19.14 13.20
C GLY A 201 -13.56 -18.99 14.63
N ILE A 202 -12.93 -20.07 15.13
CA ILE A 202 -12.47 -20.24 16.53
C ILE A 202 -11.23 -19.37 16.84
N LEU A 203 -10.55 -18.84 15.83
CA LEU A 203 -9.35 -18.01 15.99
C LEU A 203 -9.59 -16.64 16.68
N ARG A 204 -10.78 -16.42 17.21
CA ARG A 204 -11.09 -15.32 18.16
C ARG A 204 -10.18 -15.29 19.40
N VAL A 205 -9.39 -16.33 19.63
CA VAL A 205 -8.73 -16.59 20.93
C VAL A 205 -7.22 -16.27 20.90
N VAL A 206 -6.62 -16.04 19.75
CA VAL A 206 -5.17 -15.78 19.71
C VAL A 206 -4.92 -14.30 19.33
N GLY A 207 -5.02 -13.47 20.31
CA GLY A 207 -4.27 -12.24 20.60
C GLY A 207 -3.93 -11.17 19.53
N TRP A 208 -4.42 -11.27 18.27
CA TRP A 208 -4.00 -10.39 17.19
C TRP A 208 -5.08 -9.44 16.64
N PHE A 209 -6.35 -9.81 16.85
CA PHE A 209 -7.49 -8.93 16.56
C PHE A 209 -8.36 -8.87 17.81
N VAL A 210 -7.89 -8.14 18.82
CA VAL A 210 -8.73 -7.92 20.01
C VAL A 210 -9.85 -6.96 19.66
N ASP A 211 -9.57 -5.98 18.79
CA ASP A 211 -10.54 -4.98 18.37
C ASP A 211 -10.95 -5.15 16.91
N PRO A 212 -12.24 -5.01 16.57
CA PRO A 212 -12.70 -5.03 15.20
C PRO A 212 -12.15 -3.83 14.43
N ILE A 213 -11.81 -4.06 13.13
CA ILE A 213 -11.42 -3.00 12.22
C ILE A 213 -12.69 -2.49 11.54
N TYR A 214 -12.89 -1.17 11.54
CA TYR A 214 -13.98 -0.51 10.83
C TYR A 214 -13.44 0.28 9.65
N ILE A 215 -14.11 0.16 8.51
CA ILE A 215 -13.76 0.84 7.27
C ILE A 215 -15.00 1.52 6.70
N GLY A 216 -14.87 2.79 6.35
CA GLY A 216 -15.93 3.60 5.79
C GLY A 216 -15.64 3.97 4.34
N TYR A 217 -16.56 3.66 3.44
CA TYR A 217 -16.47 3.98 2.01
C TYR A 217 -17.55 4.97 1.62
N GLU A 218 -17.20 5.97 0.83
CA GLU A 218 -18.15 6.90 0.21
C GLU A 218 -19.09 6.13 -0.75
N GLN A 219 -20.38 6.46 -0.69
CA GLN A 219 -21.42 5.66 -1.35
C GLN A 219 -21.35 5.71 -2.86
N VAL A 220 -20.98 6.83 -3.46
CA VAL A 220 -20.98 7.06 -4.90
C VAL A 220 -19.67 6.67 -5.53
N SER A 221 -18.55 7.22 -5.04
CA SER A 221 -17.21 6.94 -5.58
C SER A 221 -16.67 5.58 -5.17
N ARG A 222 -17.20 5.00 -4.09
CA ARG A 222 -16.70 3.77 -3.47
C ARG A 222 -15.25 3.88 -3.01
N ARG A 223 -14.78 5.11 -2.72
CA ARG A 223 -13.45 5.38 -2.20
C ARG A 223 -13.43 5.26 -0.69
N LEU A 224 -12.34 4.71 -0.14
CA LEU A 224 -12.13 4.60 1.29
C LEU A 224 -12.02 5.99 1.91
N GLN A 225 -12.87 6.31 2.88
CA GLN A 225 -12.87 7.60 3.57
C GLN A 225 -12.33 7.52 4.99
N VAL A 226 -12.56 6.37 5.65
CA VAL A 226 -12.17 6.17 7.04
C VAL A 226 -11.68 4.75 7.25
N PHE A 227 -10.55 4.62 7.93
CA PHE A 227 -10.08 3.39 8.54
C PHE A 227 -9.98 3.61 10.05
N ASN A 228 -10.52 2.68 10.84
CA ASN A 228 -10.44 2.70 12.29
C ASN A 228 -10.11 1.30 12.80
N GLY A 229 -8.89 1.11 13.28
CA GLY A 229 -8.40 -0.18 13.73
C GLY A 229 -6.89 -0.22 13.93
N ILE A 230 -6.37 -1.44 14.03
CA ILE A 230 -4.93 -1.67 14.18
C ILE A 230 -4.20 -1.31 12.89
N SER A 231 -3.17 -0.46 13.00
CA SER A 231 -2.31 -0.07 11.89
C SER A 231 -1.40 -1.23 11.45
N ASN A 232 -1.07 -1.27 10.16
CA ASN A 232 0.01 -2.12 9.63
C ASN A 232 1.41 -1.58 9.99
N LEU A 233 1.49 -0.32 10.44
CA LEU A 233 2.71 0.28 10.97
C LEU A 233 2.73 0.16 12.49
N ARG A 234 3.86 -0.25 13.02
CA ARG A 234 4.12 -0.23 14.46
C ARG A 234 4.58 1.16 14.91
N ASP A 235 4.50 1.43 16.19
CA ASP A 235 5.05 2.66 16.74
C ASP A 235 6.59 2.60 16.84
N ASP A 236 7.22 3.66 17.38
CA ASP A 236 8.68 3.73 17.50
C ASP A 236 9.26 2.75 18.56
N ASN A 237 8.40 2.12 19.36
CA ASN A 237 8.77 1.07 20.32
C ASN A 237 8.48 -0.35 19.80
N ASP A 238 8.12 -0.48 18.51
CA ASP A 238 7.69 -1.74 17.87
C ASP A 238 6.38 -2.31 18.47
N GLU A 239 5.52 -1.46 19.02
CA GLU A 239 4.23 -1.89 19.55
C GLU A 239 3.10 -1.68 18.52
N PRO A 240 2.16 -2.63 18.41
CA PRO A 240 0.96 -2.45 17.62
C PRO A 240 0.12 -1.29 18.15
N ARG A 241 -0.42 -0.45 17.26
CA ARG A 241 -1.30 0.64 17.70
C ARG A 241 -2.57 0.73 16.86
N ASN A 242 -3.66 1.10 17.54
CA ASN A 242 -4.88 1.49 16.87
C ASN A 242 -4.77 2.93 16.36
N VAL A 243 -5.33 3.18 15.19
CA VAL A 243 -5.37 4.49 14.53
C VAL A 243 -6.74 4.75 13.96
N LEU A 244 -7.06 6.03 13.84
CA LEU A 244 -8.14 6.50 12.99
C LEU A 244 -7.51 7.22 11.80
N ILE A 245 -7.73 6.72 10.56
CA ILE A 245 -7.22 7.37 9.37
C ILE A 245 -8.40 7.98 8.60
N SER A 246 -8.30 9.25 8.24
CA SER A 246 -9.22 9.92 7.33
C SER A 246 -8.51 10.22 6.02
N PHE A 247 -9.18 9.95 4.88
CA PHE A 247 -8.62 10.13 3.54
C PHE A 247 -9.22 11.35 2.86
N GLU A 248 -8.36 12.10 2.17
CA GLU A 248 -8.68 13.21 1.28
C GLU A 248 -8.15 12.87 -0.12
N TYR A 249 -9.01 13.03 -1.15
CA TYR A 249 -8.69 12.71 -2.54
C TYR A 249 -8.61 14.00 -3.38
N PHE A 250 -7.75 14.02 -4.40
CA PHE A 250 -7.47 15.16 -5.27
C PHE A 250 -7.87 14.88 -6.71
#